data_d2f919a0f8eca57b19d8d0b14bbe34e5
#
_entry.id   d2f919a0f8eca57b19d8d0b14bbe34e5
#
_cell.length_a   1.000
_cell.length_b   1.000
_cell.length_c   1.000
_cell.angle_alpha   90.00
_cell.angle_beta   90.00
_cell.angle_gamma   90.00
#
_symmetry.space_group_name_H-M   'P 1'
#
loop_
_entity.id
_entity.type
_entity.pdbx_description
1 polymer ?
#
loop_
_entity_poly.entity_id
_entity_poly.type
_entity_poly.pdbx_seq_one_letter_code
_entity_poly.pdbx_strand_id
1 'polypeptide(L)'
;IKRDYYLQQLISSKSNNLIKIVTGIRRSGKSFLLFNLFHNHLIETGISEDHIIEIALDDRLNKNLRDPDVILQHIHERIVDDKLYYIILDEVQMIDEFTDVLNSLLHIRNADVYVTGSNSKFLSKDVVTEFRGRGDEIHLFPLSFAELYNSIGGDKFELWKSYYTYGGLPGILELDSEKKKAAYLRSLHETVYLKDIIERNNLKNSEEFMELMRVMASCIGSSCNPSKLENTFKSVKSETLDRKTISKYLSYMEDAFLIEKSMRYDIKGRKYIGTLSKYYFQDIGLRNALLNFRQVEENHIMENVIYNELRLRGFCVDVGMVEARTAKERKQLEVDFVANMADRRYYIQSAFAMPDDDKREQECASLKKIDDSFKKIIIMRDDIKPYHDNNGFYIVGLMDFLLKPDLMEQL
;
A
#
# COMPACT_ATOMS: atom_id res chain seq x y z
N ILE A 1 16.02 -10.66 0.70
CA ILE A 1 15.23 -10.21 1.87
C ILE A 1 14.13 -11.21 2.10
N LYS A 2 13.91 -11.58 3.36
CA LYS A 2 12.81 -12.44 3.76
C LYS A 2 11.51 -11.62 3.75
N ARG A 3 10.48 -12.15 3.13
CA ARG A 3 9.12 -11.61 3.11
C ARG A 3 8.18 -12.62 3.78
N ASP A 4 8.57 -13.05 4.99
CA ASP A 4 7.97 -14.21 5.68
C ASP A 4 6.46 -14.06 5.86
N TYR A 5 5.97 -12.84 6.17
CA TYR A 5 4.54 -12.57 6.30
C TYR A 5 3.75 -12.90 5.01
N TYR A 6 4.23 -12.46 3.85
CA TYR A 6 3.57 -12.71 2.57
C TYR A 6 3.75 -14.15 2.09
N LEU A 7 4.93 -14.73 2.35
CA LEU A 7 5.18 -16.14 2.06
C LEU A 7 4.20 -17.03 2.84
N GLN A 8 3.97 -16.74 4.13
CA GLN A 8 3.00 -17.49 4.93
C GLN A 8 1.56 -17.31 4.42
N GLN A 9 1.19 -16.14 3.93
CA GLN A 9 -0.11 -15.94 3.28
C GLN A 9 -0.26 -16.83 2.05
N LEU A 10 0.74 -16.86 1.15
CA LEU A 10 0.73 -17.76 -0.02
C LEU A 10 0.63 -19.24 0.38
N ILE A 11 1.39 -19.64 1.42
CA ILE A 11 1.36 -21.02 1.94
C ILE A 11 -0.01 -21.38 2.50
N SER A 12 -0.63 -20.49 3.29
CA SER A 12 -1.95 -20.73 3.88
C SER A 12 -3.08 -20.74 2.86
N SER A 13 -2.89 -20.09 1.72
CA SER A 13 -3.86 -20.05 0.62
C SER A 13 -3.70 -21.21 -0.38
N LYS A 14 -2.71 -22.11 -0.19
CA LYS A 14 -2.50 -23.26 -1.09
C LYS A 14 -3.77 -24.12 -1.20
N SER A 15 -4.09 -24.51 -2.43
CA SER A 15 -5.17 -25.45 -2.74
C SER A 15 -6.57 -25.04 -2.21
N ASN A 16 -6.83 -23.74 -2.08
CA ASN A 16 -8.14 -23.21 -1.64
C ASN A 16 -9.15 -23.06 -2.79
N ASN A 17 -8.82 -23.55 -3.99
CA ASN A 17 -9.61 -23.44 -5.23
C ASN A 17 -9.86 -22.00 -5.69
N LEU A 18 -9.05 -21.06 -5.23
CA LEU A 18 -9.06 -19.67 -5.68
C LEU A 18 -7.77 -19.35 -6.43
N ILE A 19 -7.80 -18.36 -7.31
CA ILE A 19 -6.59 -17.79 -7.89
C ILE A 19 -5.93 -16.87 -6.86
N LYS A 20 -4.67 -17.12 -6.54
CA LYS A 20 -3.89 -16.24 -5.67
C LYS A 20 -3.35 -15.09 -6.49
N ILE A 21 -3.79 -13.88 -6.14
CA ILE A 21 -3.48 -12.67 -6.89
C ILE A 21 -2.55 -11.80 -6.05
N VAL A 22 -1.28 -11.74 -6.43
CA VAL A 22 -0.30 -10.86 -5.77
C VAL A 22 -0.31 -9.50 -6.46
N THR A 23 -0.87 -8.52 -5.78
CA THR A 23 -0.92 -7.13 -6.24
C THR A 23 0.11 -6.25 -5.53
N GLY A 24 0.23 -5.01 -5.92
CA GLY A 24 1.08 -4.01 -5.27
C GLY A 24 1.87 -3.18 -6.26
N ILE A 25 2.46 -2.12 -5.75
CA ILE A 25 3.21 -1.15 -6.52
C ILE A 25 4.34 -1.81 -7.35
N ARG A 26 4.65 -1.28 -8.51
CA ARG A 26 5.79 -1.76 -9.33
C ARG A 26 7.08 -1.74 -8.51
N ARG A 27 7.96 -2.74 -8.73
CA ARG A 27 9.24 -2.89 -8.01
C ARG A 27 9.12 -3.18 -6.51
N SER A 28 7.94 -3.55 -5.99
CA SER A 28 7.77 -4.00 -4.58
C SER A 28 8.31 -5.42 -4.31
N GLY A 29 8.64 -6.18 -5.37
CA GLY A 29 9.20 -7.53 -5.25
C GLY A 29 8.20 -8.67 -5.47
N LYS A 30 7.09 -8.43 -6.20
CA LYS A 30 6.07 -9.46 -6.50
C LYS A 30 6.64 -10.69 -7.19
N SER A 31 7.37 -10.48 -8.29
CA SER A 31 8.04 -11.54 -9.05
C SER A 31 9.04 -12.30 -8.18
N PHE A 32 9.81 -11.59 -7.33
CA PHE A 32 10.73 -12.21 -6.39
C PHE A 32 10.02 -13.07 -5.34
N LEU A 33 8.87 -12.60 -4.82
CA LEU A 33 8.06 -13.38 -3.87
C LEU A 33 7.60 -14.71 -4.48
N LEU A 34 7.12 -14.69 -5.73
CA LEU A 34 6.62 -15.91 -6.38
C LEU A 34 7.73 -16.79 -6.95
N PHE A 35 8.63 -16.24 -7.78
CA PHE A 35 9.64 -17.02 -8.53
C PHE A 35 10.86 -17.42 -7.69
N ASN A 36 11.07 -16.78 -6.52
CA ASN A 36 12.19 -17.14 -5.66
C ASN A 36 11.70 -17.70 -4.31
N LEU A 37 10.95 -16.92 -3.52
CA LEU A 37 10.61 -17.35 -2.17
C LEU A 37 9.58 -18.48 -2.16
N PHE A 38 8.50 -18.32 -2.91
CA PHE A 38 7.45 -19.34 -2.96
C PHE A 38 7.90 -20.57 -3.75
N HIS A 39 8.57 -20.40 -4.88
CA HIS A 39 9.20 -21.49 -5.63
C HIS A 39 10.13 -22.34 -4.75
N ASN A 40 11.07 -21.70 -4.05
CA ASN A 40 12.00 -22.42 -3.16
C ASN A 40 11.23 -23.18 -2.06
N HIS A 41 10.19 -22.57 -1.48
CA HIS A 41 9.34 -23.26 -0.52
C HIS A 41 8.68 -24.51 -1.12
N LEU A 42 8.18 -24.45 -2.35
CA LEU A 42 7.59 -25.61 -3.02
C LEU A 42 8.61 -26.73 -3.18
N ILE A 43 9.82 -26.41 -3.65
CA ILE A 43 10.92 -27.38 -3.78
C ILE A 43 11.31 -27.99 -2.43
N GLU A 44 11.49 -27.16 -1.40
CA GLU A 44 11.84 -27.60 -0.04
C GLU A 44 10.76 -28.50 0.59
N THR A 45 9.50 -28.32 0.19
CA THR A 45 8.38 -29.20 0.62
C THR A 45 8.21 -30.46 -0.24
N GLY A 46 9.12 -30.70 -1.19
CA GLY A 46 9.16 -31.93 -1.99
C GLY A 46 8.34 -31.90 -3.29
N ILE A 47 7.92 -30.72 -3.74
CA ILE A 47 7.31 -30.57 -5.07
C ILE A 47 8.42 -30.66 -6.13
N SER A 48 8.22 -31.49 -7.15
CA SER A 48 9.16 -31.60 -8.28
C SER A 48 9.09 -30.37 -9.17
N GLU A 49 10.25 -29.96 -9.71
CA GLU A 49 10.37 -28.83 -10.66
C GLU A 49 9.40 -28.97 -11.85
N ASP A 50 9.18 -30.20 -12.34
CA ASP A 50 8.28 -30.49 -13.45
C ASP A 50 6.80 -30.16 -13.14
N HIS A 51 6.44 -30.00 -11.87
CA HIS A 51 5.09 -29.63 -11.40
C HIS A 51 4.96 -28.14 -11.08
N ILE A 52 5.98 -27.33 -11.40
CA ILE A 52 5.96 -25.89 -11.25
C ILE A 52 6.05 -25.27 -12.66
N ILE A 53 4.99 -24.58 -13.07
CA ILE A 53 4.91 -23.92 -14.38
C ILE A 53 5.02 -22.42 -14.17
N GLU A 54 6.19 -21.86 -14.46
CA GLU A 54 6.49 -20.44 -14.31
C GLU A 54 6.57 -19.72 -15.64
N ILE A 55 5.84 -18.61 -15.78
CA ILE A 55 5.81 -17.81 -17.01
C ILE A 55 5.91 -16.32 -16.65
N ALA A 56 7.01 -15.68 -17.00
CA ALA A 56 7.20 -14.23 -16.93
C ALA A 56 6.70 -13.61 -18.25
N LEU A 57 5.52 -12.98 -18.22
CA LEU A 57 4.88 -12.45 -19.43
C LEU A 57 5.48 -11.14 -19.92
N ASP A 58 6.25 -10.43 -19.06
CA ASP A 58 7.02 -9.26 -19.45
C ASP A 58 8.32 -9.63 -20.19
N ASP A 59 8.79 -10.87 -20.08
CA ASP A 59 9.90 -11.36 -20.87
C ASP A 59 9.53 -11.42 -22.37
N ARG A 60 10.44 -10.88 -23.19
CA ARG A 60 10.27 -10.89 -24.64
C ARG A 60 10.25 -12.30 -25.24
N LEU A 61 10.92 -13.25 -24.61
CA LEU A 61 10.93 -14.65 -25.05
C LEU A 61 9.54 -15.29 -24.95
N ASN A 62 8.72 -14.81 -24.01
CA ASN A 62 7.37 -15.29 -23.77
C ASN A 62 6.29 -14.45 -24.50
N LYS A 63 6.68 -13.61 -25.47
CA LYS A 63 5.74 -12.71 -26.16
C LYS A 63 4.58 -13.47 -26.83
N ASN A 64 4.82 -14.63 -27.37
CA ASN A 64 3.81 -15.48 -28.00
C ASN A 64 2.79 -16.04 -26.99
N LEU A 65 3.19 -16.21 -25.72
CA LEU A 65 2.31 -16.67 -24.62
C LEU A 65 1.37 -15.57 -24.11
N ARG A 66 1.37 -14.38 -24.70
CA ARG A 66 0.36 -13.35 -24.43
C ARG A 66 -0.94 -13.57 -25.18
N ASP A 67 -0.92 -14.45 -26.17
CA ASP A 67 -2.12 -14.93 -26.84
C ASP A 67 -2.86 -15.94 -25.94
N PRO A 68 -4.20 -15.78 -25.71
CA PRO A 68 -5.00 -16.62 -24.82
C PRO A 68 -4.95 -18.10 -25.15
N ASP A 69 -5.07 -18.46 -26.43
CA ASP A 69 -5.13 -19.86 -26.87
C ASP A 69 -3.75 -20.50 -26.76
N VAL A 70 -2.70 -19.76 -27.10
CA VAL A 70 -1.32 -20.27 -27.06
C VAL A 70 -0.88 -20.55 -25.63
N ILE A 71 -1.19 -19.68 -24.66
CA ILE A 71 -0.82 -19.92 -23.26
C ILE A 71 -1.58 -21.07 -22.65
N LEU A 72 -2.89 -21.19 -22.93
CA LEU A 72 -3.70 -22.32 -22.46
C LEU A 72 -3.19 -23.65 -23.01
N GLN A 73 -2.89 -23.71 -24.30
CA GLN A 73 -2.29 -24.89 -24.92
C GLN A 73 -0.94 -25.22 -24.29
N HIS A 74 -0.05 -24.24 -24.13
CA HIS A 74 1.27 -24.43 -23.52
C HIS A 74 1.17 -24.99 -22.08
N ILE A 75 0.24 -24.49 -21.27
CA ILE A 75 0.03 -24.99 -19.90
C ILE A 75 -0.52 -26.42 -19.94
N HIS A 76 -1.50 -26.71 -20.79
CA HIS A 76 -2.08 -28.07 -20.93
C HIS A 76 -1.04 -29.10 -21.37
N GLU A 77 -0.14 -28.77 -22.29
CA GLU A 77 0.94 -29.65 -22.75
C GLU A 77 1.95 -30.00 -21.65
N ARG A 78 2.11 -29.13 -20.64
CA ARG A 78 3.01 -29.35 -19.50
C ARG A 78 2.37 -30.15 -18.35
N ILE A 79 1.06 -30.26 -18.31
CA ILE A 79 0.34 -31.08 -17.33
C ILE A 79 0.26 -32.51 -17.87
N VAL A 80 1.15 -33.38 -17.41
CA VAL A 80 1.31 -34.74 -17.98
C VAL A 80 0.85 -35.86 -17.06
N ASP A 81 0.52 -35.57 -15.79
CA ASP A 81 0.02 -36.55 -14.82
C ASP A 81 -1.08 -35.95 -13.91
N ASP A 82 -1.62 -36.76 -12.98
CA ASP A 82 -2.70 -36.35 -12.08
C ASP A 82 -2.22 -35.66 -10.79
N LYS A 83 -0.91 -35.40 -10.63
CA LYS A 83 -0.38 -34.68 -9.47
C LYS A 83 -0.71 -33.21 -9.55
N LEU A 84 -0.59 -32.52 -8.40
CA LEU A 84 -0.85 -31.08 -8.32
C LEU A 84 0.24 -30.26 -9.01
N TYR A 85 -0.16 -29.40 -9.93
CA TYR A 85 0.69 -28.42 -10.61
C TYR A 85 0.51 -27.03 -10.01
N TYR A 86 1.60 -26.32 -9.83
CA TYR A 86 1.61 -24.91 -9.44
C TYR A 86 1.87 -24.04 -10.67
N ILE A 87 0.86 -23.25 -11.07
CA ILE A 87 0.94 -22.38 -12.24
C ILE A 87 1.19 -20.96 -11.74
N ILE A 88 2.34 -20.39 -12.08
CA ILE A 88 2.77 -19.07 -11.63
C ILE A 88 2.95 -18.17 -12.85
N LEU A 89 2.06 -17.15 -12.98
CA LEU A 89 2.09 -16.21 -14.09
C LEU A 89 2.43 -14.80 -13.58
N ASP A 90 3.53 -14.23 -14.06
CA ASP A 90 3.93 -12.87 -13.70
C ASP A 90 3.43 -11.86 -14.72
N GLU A 91 2.94 -10.69 -14.25
CA GLU A 91 2.37 -9.59 -15.05
C GLU A 91 1.24 -10.06 -16.00
N VAL A 92 0.30 -10.85 -15.45
CA VAL A 92 -0.75 -11.55 -16.23
C VAL A 92 -1.65 -10.61 -17.06
N GLN A 93 -1.74 -9.31 -16.71
CA GLN A 93 -2.46 -8.32 -17.51
C GLN A 93 -1.83 -8.06 -18.89
N MET A 94 -0.70 -8.68 -19.19
CA MET A 94 -0.11 -8.67 -20.54
C MET A 94 -0.72 -9.71 -21.48
N ILE A 95 -1.52 -10.65 -20.95
CA ILE A 95 -2.31 -11.58 -21.76
C ILE A 95 -3.56 -10.83 -22.25
N ASP A 96 -3.88 -10.96 -23.52
CA ASP A 96 -5.15 -10.51 -24.05
C ASP A 96 -6.27 -11.37 -23.42
N GLU A 97 -7.40 -10.75 -23.04
CA GLU A 97 -8.53 -11.46 -22.39
C GLU A 97 -8.11 -12.31 -21.18
N PHE A 98 -7.14 -11.84 -20.39
CA PHE A 98 -6.54 -12.60 -19.29
C PHE A 98 -7.56 -13.15 -18.27
N THR A 99 -8.72 -12.50 -18.10
CA THR A 99 -9.80 -12.97 -17.23
C THR A 99 -10.36 -14.31 -17.69
N ASP A 100 -10.54 -14.48 -19.00
CA ASP A 100 -11.04 -15.74 -19.58
C ASP A 100 -10.00 -16.85 -19.48
N VAL A 101 -8.73 -16.51 -19.67
CA VAL A 101 -7.61 -17.44 -19.45
C VAL A 101 -7.60 -17.92 -17.99
N LEU A 102 -7.66 -17.01 -17.03
CA LEU A 102 -7.66 -17.36 -15.61
C LEU A 102 -8.89 -18.17 -15.20
N ASN A 103 -10.07 -17.85 -15.74
CA ASN A 103 -11.26 -18.66 -15.54
C ASN A 103 -11.10 -20.08 -16.12
N SER A 104 -10.46 -20.23 -17.28
CA SER A 104 -10.16 -21.52 -17.90
C SER A 104 -9.20 -22.34 -17.04
N LEU A 105 -8.16 -21.72 -16.46
CA LEU A 105 -7.22 -22.38 -15.55
C LEU A 105 -7.90 -22.94 -14.28
N LEU A 106 -8.94 -22.27 -13.78
CA LEU A 106 -9.71 -22.78 -12.64
C LEU A 106 -10.46 -24.09 -12.91
N HIS A 107 -10.68 -24.44 -14.17
CA HIS A 107 -11.31 -25.73 -14.53
C HIS A 107 -10.33 -26.91 -14.54
N ILE A 108 -9.02 -26.64 -14.41
CA ILE A 108 -8.00 -27.68 -14.31
C ILE A 108 -7.96 -28.17 -12.85
N ARG A 109 -8.43 -29.38 -12.59
CA ARG A 109 -8.66 -29.94 -11.24
C ARG A 109 -7.39 -30.07 -10.40
N ASN A 110 -6.27 -30.36 -11.05
CA ASN A 110 -4.97 -30.57 -10.44
C ASN A 110 -4.02 -29.38 -10.67
N ALA A 111 -4.57 -28.16 -10.73
CA ALA A 111 -3.79 -26.94 -10.84
C ALA A 111 -4.10 -25.97 -9.70
N ASP A 112 -3.04 -25.37 -9.15
CA ASP A 112 -3.11 -24.29 -8.17
C ASP A 112 -2.47 -23.03 -8.78
N VAL A 113 -3.24 -21.94 -8.94
CA VAL A 113 -2.88 -20.82 -9.81
C VAL A 113 -2.49 -19.58 -8.97
N TYR A 114 -1.34 -19.04 -9.30
CA TYR A 114 -0.75 -17.84 -8.68
C TYR A 114 -0.41 -16.83 -9.75
N VAL A 115 -0.83 -15.59 -9.58
CA VAL A 115 -0.58 -14.56 -10.59
C VAL A 115 -0.11 -13.25 -9.95
N THR A 116 0.66 -12.46 -10.69
CA THR A 116 0.94 -11.09 -10.29
C THR A 116 0.29 -10.08 -11.21
N GLY A 117 0.03 -8.90 -10.66
CA GLY A 117 -0.35 -7.71 -11.40
C GLY A 117 0.09 -6.44 -10.70
N SER A 118 0.56 -5.47 -11.47
CA SER A 118 1.06 -4.19 -10.96
C SER A 118 0.02 -3.07 -10.99
N ASN A 119 -1.26 -3.40 -11.14
CA ASN A 119 -2.36 -2.45 -11.25
C ASN A 119 -3.61 -2.91 -10.52
N SER A 120 -4.29 -1.98 -9.82
CA SER A 120 -5.57 -2.23 -9.17
C SER A 120 -6.73 -2.44 -10.15
N LYS A 121 -6.58 -2.09 -11.45
CA LYS A 121 -7.55 -2.53 -12.48
C LYS A 121 -7.67 -4.04 -12.56
N PHE A 122 -6.66 -4.76 -12.10
CA PHE A 122 -6.69 -6.19 -11.85
C PHE A 122 -7.74 -6.57 -10.79
N LEU A 123 -8.04 -5.62 -9.89
CA LEU A 123 -9.08 -5.68 -8.88
C LEU A 123 -10.25 -4.73 -9.22
N SER A 124 -10.29 -4.17 -10.43
CA SER A 124 -11.41 -3.31 -10.84
C SER A 124 -12.72 -4.06 -10.63
N LYS A 125 -13.79 -3.31 -10.37
CA LYS A 125 -15.12 -3.89 -10.17
C LYS A 125 -15.48 -4.90 -11.27
N ASP A 126 -14.93 -4.72 -12.46
CA ASP A 126 -15.16 -5.58 -13.61
C ASP A 126 -14.46 -6.94 -13.40
N VAL A 127 -13.19 -6.97 -13.01
CA VAL A 127 -12.44 -8.21 -12.72
C VAL A 127 -12.98 -8.91 -11.47
N VAL A 128 -13.23 -8.18 -10.38
CA VAL A 128 -13.87 -8.76 -9.17
C VAL A 128 -15.27 -9.30 -9.48
N THR A 129 -16.00 -8.63 -10.37
CA THR A 129 -17.33 -9.09 -10.81
C THR A 129 -17.22 -10.30 -11.73
N GLU A 130 -16.24 -10.33 -12.62
CA GLU A 130 -15.98 -11.48 -13.51
C GLU A 130 -15.41 -12.67 -12.77
N PHE A 131 -14.48 -12.47 -11.85
CA PHE A 131 -13.99 -13.55 -10.95
C PHE A 131 -15.03 -14.02 -9.92
N ARG A 132 -16.12 -13.26 -9.69
CA ARG A 132 -17.24 -13.67 -8.81
C ARG A 132 -16.80 -14.26 -7.47
N GLY A 133 -15.79 -13.66 -6.83
CA GLY A 133 -15.24 -14.16 -5.56
C GLY A 133 -14.29 -15.36 -5.69
N ARG A 134 -13.72 -15.60 -6.88
CA ARG A 134 -12.76 -16.70 -7.15
C ARG A 134 -11.29 -16.27 -7.01
N GLY A 135 -11.02 -15.04 -6.58
CA GLY A 135 -9.69 -14.52 -6.33
C GLY A 135 -9.40 -14.38 -4.84
N ASP A 136 -8.18 -14.75 -4.45
CA ASP A 136 -7.60 -14.53 -3.11
C ASP A 136 -6.46 -13.52 -3.25
N GLU A 137 -6.69 -12.29 -2.78
CA GLU A 137 -5.76 -11.19 -2.99
C GLU A 137 -4.73 -11.08 -1.87
N ILE A 138 -3.47 -11.00 -2.27
CA ILE A 138 -2.32 -10.69 -1.40
C ILE A 138 -1.69 -9.38 -1.87
N HIS A 139 -1.96 -8.29 -1.17
CA HIS A 139 -1.40 -6.98 -1.51
C HIS A 139 0.00 -6.81 -0.94
N LEU A 140 1.02 -6.80 -1.80
CA LEU A 140 2.43 -6.68 -1.44
C LEU A 140 2.85 -5.20 -1.36
N PHE A 141 3.01 -4.70 -0.14
CA PHE A 141 3.57 -3.37 0.12
C PHE A 141 5.08 -3.34 -0.15
N PRO A 142 5.70 -2.16 -0.35
CA PRO A 142 7.13 -1.99 -0.18
C PRO A 142 7.62 -2.57 1.15
N LEU A 143 8.92 -2.76 1.32
CA LEU A 143 9.47 -3.25 2.58
C LEU A 143 9.00 -2.38 3.74
N SER A 144 8.46 -3.01 4.78
CA SER A 144 8.20 -2.31 6.04
C SER A 144 9.51 -1.94 6.73
N PHE A 145 9.43 -1.03 7.69
CA PHE A 145 10.60 -0.70 8.51
C PHE A 145 11.15 -1.91 9.26
N ALA A 146 10.28 -2.78 9.76
CA ALA A 146 10.68 -4.02 10.42
C ALA A 146 11.40 -4.99 9.48
N GLU A 147 10.89 -5.20 8.26
CA GLU A 147 11.56 -6.05 7.27
C GLU A 147 12.94 -5.50 6.89
N LEU A 148 13.04 -4.19 6.75
CA LEU A 148 14.29 -3.51 6.47
C LEU A 148 15.28 -3.67 7.63
N TYR A 149 14.87 -3.36 8.86
CA TYR A 149 15.70 -3.45 10.06
C TYR A 149 16.18 -4.89 10.32
N ASN A 150 15.29 -5.87 10.19
CA ASN A 150 15.64 -7.28 10.37
C ASN A 150 16.61 -7.81 9.28
N SER A 151 16.61 -7.18 8.10
CA SER A 151 17.48 -7.60 6.99
C SER A 151 18.87 -6.96 7.06
N ILE A 152 18.97 -5.71 7.50
CA ILE A 152 20.23 -4.94 7.49
C ILE A 152 20.86 -4.89 8.89
N GLY A 153 20.05 -4.77 9.93
CA GLY A 153 20.50 -4.49 11.30
C GLY A 153 21.05 -3.06 11.47
N GLY A 154 21.84 -2.85 12.50
CA GLY A 154 22.49 -1.57 12.78
C GLY A 154 21.68 -0.64 13.69
N ASP A 155 22.00 0.66 13.65
CA ASP A 155 21.28 1.65 14.46
C ASP A 155 19.89 1.93 13.88
N LYS A 156 18.86 1.76 14.73
CA LYS A 156 17.46 1.91 14.31
C LYS A 156 17.08 3.35 13.90
N PHE A 157 17.74 4.36 14.47
CA PHE A 157 17.43 5.76 14.16
C PHE A 157 18.08 6.22 12.86
N GLU A 158 19.32 5.79 12.61
CA GLU A 158 19.97 6.03 11.31
C GLU A 158 19.22 5.31 10.18
N LEU A 159 18.79 4.08 10.44
CA LEU A 159 17.98 3.34 9.47
C LEU A 159 16.60 3.98 9.27
N TRP A 160 15.96 4.48 10.33
CA TRP A 160 14.71 5.24 10.23
C TRP A 160 14.88 6.49 9.35
N LYS A 161 15.98 7.26 9.55
CA LYS A 161 16.30 8.40 8.71
C LYS A 161 16.44 8.01 7.23
N SER A 162 17.13 6.91 6.95
CA SER A 162 17.23 6.36 5.60
C SER A 162 15.87 5.94 5.04
N TYR A 163 15.04 5.28 5.86
CA TYR A 163 13.73 4.78 5.47
C TYR A 163 12.74 5.91 5.15
N TYR A 164 12.61 6.90 6.02
CA TYR A 164 11.70 8.03 5.74
C TYR A 164 12.20 8.95 4.63
N THR A 165 13.48 8.86 4.25
CA THR A 165 14.06 9.60 3.13
C THR A 165 13.90 8.85 1.81
N TYR A 166 14.26 7.57 1.76
CA TYR A 166 14.38 6.79 0.52
C TYR A 166 13.31 5.71 0.36
N GLY A 167 12.44 5.50 1.33
CA GLY A 167 11.35 4.53 1.25
C GLY A 167 11.78 3.08 1.47
N GLY A 168 10.86 2.17 1.10
CA GLY A 168 10.99 0.73 1.30
C GLY A 168 11.06 -0.09 0.00
N LEU A 169 11.29 0.53 -1.17
CA LEU A 169 11.44 -0.25 -2.39
C LEU A 169 12.72 -1.11 -2.34
N PRO A 170 12.65 -2.43 -2.60
CA PRO A 170 13.79 -3.34 -2.46
C PRO A 170 15.05 -2.91 -3.20
N GLY A 171 14.91 -2.35 -4.41
CA GLY A 171 16.05 -1.90 -5.21
C GLY A 171 16.90 -0.79 -4.57
N ILE A 172 16.40 -0.11 -3.52
CA ILE A 172 17.18 0.90 -2.77
C ILE A 172 18.33 0.25 -1.98
N LEU A 173 18.16 -1.00 -1.55
CA LEU A 173 19.13 -1.69 -0.70
C LEU A 173 20.40 -2.09 -1.44
N GLU A 174 20.33 -2.22 -2.75
CA GLU A 174 21.48 -2.55 -3.60
C GLU A 174 22.38 -1.34 -3.89
N LEU A 175 21.96 -0.13 -3.44
CA LEU A 175 22.63 1.12 -3.73
C LEU A 175 23.43 1.63 -2.54
N ASP A 176 24.72 1.88 -2.79
CA ASP A 176 25.74 2.20 -1.80
C ASP A 176 25.84 3.68 -1.40
N SER A 177 25.17 4.58 -2.12
CA SER A 177 25.23 6.02 -1.84
C SER A 177 23.89 6.73 -1.95
N GLU A 178 23.70 7.78 -1.16
CA GLU A 178 22.51 8.65 -1.17
C GLU A 178 22.25 9.22 -2.58
N LYS A 179 23.32 9.59 -3.29
CA LYS A 179 23.22 10.10 -4.67
C LYS A 179 22.62 9.08 -5.60
N LYS A 180 23.05 7.79 -5.51
CA LYS A 180 22.51 6.71 -6.34
C LYS A 180 21.07 6.41 -5.96
N LYS A 181 20.73 6.36 -4.67
CA LYS A 181 19.35 6.15 -4.18
C LYS A 181 18.41 7.22 -4.71
N ALA A 182 18.78 8.49 -4.56
CA ALA A 182 17.98 9.61 -5.07
C ALA A 182 17.84 9.60 -6.60
N ALA A 183 18.91 9.29 -7.34
CA ALA A 183 18.87 9.18 -8.80
C ALA A 183 17.96 8.01 -9.25
N TYR A 184 18.07 6.86 -8.60
CA TYR A 184 17.24 5.70 -8.87
C TYR A 184 15.75 6.00 -8.69
N LEU A 185 15.36 6.60 -7.56
CA LEU A 185 13.96 6.93 -7.28
C LEU A 185 13.39 7.95 -8.28
N ARG A 186 14.17 8.98 -8.66
CA ARG A 186 13.74 9.93 -9.72
C ARG A 186 13.56 9.23 -11.07
N SER A 187 14.55 8.43 -11.48
CA SER A 187 14.45 7.66 -12.72
C SER A 187 13.26 6.71 -12.70
N LEU A 188 13.04 6.02 -11.60
CA LEU A 188 11.93 5.08 -11.45
C LEU A 188 10.57 5.79 -11.56
N HIS A 189 10.44 6.95 -10.95
CA HIS A 189 9.24 7.78 -11.08
C HIS A 189 8.97 8.18 -12.54
N GLU A 190 9.98 8.72 -13.24
CA GLU A 190 9.83 9.23 -14.61
C GLU A 190 9.63 8.12 -15.65
N THR A 191 10.44 7.06 -15.57
CA THR A 191 10.51 6.04 -16.62
C THR A 191 9.56 4.86 -16.40
N VAL A 192 9.16 4.60 -15.16
CA VAL A 192 8.31 3.45 -14.84
C VAL A 192 6.89 3.91 -14.51
N TYR A 193 6.72 4.73 -13.46
CA TYR A 193 5.36 5.07 -13.01
C TYR A 193 4.66 6.05 -13.93
N LEU A 194 5.29 7.16 -14.23
CA LEU A 194 4.68 8.20 -15.07
C LEU A 194 4.37 7.65 -16.46
N LYS A 195 5.36 6.99 -17.09
CA LYS A 195 5.20 6.40 -18.41
C LYS A 195 4.09 5.34 -18.44
N ASP A 196 4.08 4.44 -17.47
CA ASP A 196 3.07 3.38 -17.35
C ASP A 196 1.65 3.94 -17.22
N ILE A 197 1.46 4.96 -16.36
CA ILE A 197 0.15 5.59 -16.18
C ILE A 197 -0.30 6.33 -17.44
N ILE A 198 0.62 7.07 -18.10
CA ILE A 198 0.33 7.81 -19.32
C ILE A 198 -0.06 6.87 -20.45
N GLU A 199 0.75 5.85 -20.74
CA GLU A 199 0.51 4.90 -21.82
C GLU A 199 -0.79 4.12 -21.60
N ARG A 200 -1.00 3.60 -20.39
CA ARG A 200 -2.17 2.79 -20.04
C ARG A 200 -3.49 3.56 -20.12
N ASN A 201 -3.47 4.84 -19.76
CA ASN A 201 -4.67 5.66 -19.73
C ASN A 201 -4.80 6.60 -20.93
N ASN A 202 -3.90 6.51 -21.91
CA ASN A 202 -3.85 7.37 -23.10
C ASN A 202 -3.93 8.87 -22.75
N LEU A 203 -3.13 9.28 -21.73
CA LEU A 203 -3.15 10.67 -21.26
C LEU A 203 -2.55 11.61 -22.30
N LYS A 204 -3.34 12.61 -22.70
CA LYS A 204 -2.89 13.65 -23.66
C LYS A 204 -2.07 14.75 -22.96
N ASN A 205 -2.39 15.10 -21.74
CA ASN A 205 -1.79 16.19 -20.96
C ASN A 205 -0.95 15.62 -19.80
N SER A 206 0.22 15.11 -20.12
CA SER A 206 1.13 14.52 -19.13
C SER A 206 1.68 15.54 -18.13
N GLU A 207 1.84 16.80 -18.54
CA GLU A 207 2.35 17.89 -17.68
C GLU A 207 1.38 18.22 -16.55
N GLU A 208 0.09 18.36 -16.85
CA GLU A 208 -0.95 18.59 -15.84
C GLU A 208 -1.05 17.44 -14.84
N PHE A 209 -0.92 16.19 -15.32
CA PHE A 209 -0.90 15.02 -14.46
C PHE A 209 0.31 15.01 -13.53
N MET A 210 1.52 15.29 -14.05
CA MET A 210 2.74 15.41 -13.25
C MET A 210 2.62 16.48 -12.18
N GLU A 211 1.99 17.59 -12.52
CA GLU A 211 1.79 18.68 -11.57
C GLU A 211 0.83 18.29 -10.44
N LEU A 212 -0.28 17.63 -10.78
CA LEU A 212 -1.18 17.10 -9.76
C LEU A 212 -0.44 16.11 -8.83
N MET A 213 0.41 15.24 -9.38
CA MET A 213 1.22 14.31 -8.57
C MET A 213 2.13 15.07 -7.58
N ARG A 214 2.78 16.18 -8.01
CA ARG A 214 3.61 17.00 -7.14
C ARG A 214 2.79 17.70 -6.05
N VAL A 215 1.61 18.22 -6.40
CA VAL A 215 0.68 18.83 -5.43
C VAL A 215 0.25 17.78 -4.41
N MET A 216 -0.11 16.56 -4.86
CA MET A 216 -0.46 15.47 -3.95
C MET A 216 0.69 15.09 -3.03
N ALA A 217 1.92 15.03 -3.55
CA ALA A 217 3.11 14.74 -2.76
C ALA A 217 3.38 15.82 -1.69
N SER A 218 3.06 17.09 -1.98
CA SER A 218 3.22 18.18 -1.01
C SER A 218 2.08 18.25 0.02
N CYS A 219 0.92 17.62 -0.25
CA CYS A 219 -0.25 17.61 0.62
C CYS A 219 -0.32 16.40 1.56
N ILE A 220 0.78 15.64 1.72
CA ILE A 220 0.83 14.48 2.61
C ILE A 220 0.36 14.84 4.02
N GLY A 221 -0.44 13.99 4.66
CA GLY A 221 -1.04 14.25 5.97
C GLY A 221 -2.15 15.30 6.00
N SER A 222 -2.44 15.97 4.88
CA SER A 222 -3.49 17.00 4.81
C SER A 222 -4.76 16.48 4.17
N SER A 223 -5.90 16.87 4.74
CA SER A 223 -7.21 16.58 4.13
C SER A 223 -7.40 17.36 2.83
N CYS A 224 -7.74 16.67 1.75
CA CYS A 224 -8.01 17.27 0.45
C CYS A 224 -9.21 16.63 -0.27
N ASN A 225 -9.69 17.31 -1.29
CA ASN A 225 -10.68 16.80 -2.23
C ASN A 225 -10.47 17.45 -3.61
N PRO A 226 -11.08 16.92 -4.67
CA PRO A 226 -10.95 17.50 -6.02
C PRO A 226 -11.31 19.00 -6.12
N SER A 227 -12.27 19.48 -5.33
CA SER A 227 -12.64 20.91 -5.32
C SER A 227 -11.56 21.79 -4.68
N LYS A 228 -10.95 21.33 -3.58
CA LYS A 228 -9.83 22.05 -2.94
C LYS A 228 -8.62 22.09 -3.86
N LEU A 229 -8.34 20.98 -4.53
CA LEU A 229 -7.26 20.88 -5.52
C LEU A 229 -7.52 21.81 -6.72
N GLU A 230 -8.73 21.81 -7.28
CA GLU A 230 -9.13 22.74 -8.35
C GLU A 230 -8.88 24.20 -7.96
N ASN A 231 -9.26 24.59 -6.74
CA ASN A 231 -9.00 25.94 -6.24
C ASN A 231 -7.51 26.24 -6.09
N THR A 232 -6.71 25.26 -5.67
CA THR A 232 -5.25 25.39 -5.59
C THR A 232 -4.64 25.62 -6.97
N PHE A 233 -5.06 24.86 -7.98
CA PHE A 233 -4.60 25.07 -9.36
C PHE A 233 -5.01 26.46 -9.91
N LYS A 234 -6.24 26.88 -9.69
CA LYS A 234 -6.71 28.22 -10.09
C LYS A 234 -5.95 29.38 -9.44
N SER A 235 -5.55 29.22 -8.17
CA SER A 235 -4.85 30.28 -7.41
C SER A 235 -3.36 30.36 -7.73
N VAL A 236 -2.72 29.26 -8.07
CA VAL A 236 -1.27 29.16 -8.27
C VAL A 236 -0.88 29.27 -9.74
N LYS A 237 -1.75 28.86 -10.65
CA LYS A 237 -1.51 28.87 -12.09
C LYS A 237 -2.74 29.33 -12.85
N SER A 238 -2.53 30.07 -13.91
CA SER A 238 -3.57 30.51 -14.86
C SER A 238 -4.22 29.34 -15.64
N GLU A 239 -3.90 28.13 -15.32
CA GLU A 239 -4.43 26.91 -15.93
C GLU A 239 -5.51 26.26 -15.05
N THR A 240 -6.63 25.89 -15.64
CA THR A 240 -7.76 25.32 -14.92
C THR A 240 -7.84 23.82 -15.14
N LEU A 241 -7.38 23.05 -14.17
CA LEU A 241 -7.69 21.63 -14.09
C LEU A 241 -9.10 21.49 -13.48
N ASP A 242 -10.04 20.94 -14.23
CA ASP A 242 -11.40 20.78 -13.73
C ASP A 242 -11.51 19.61 -12.74
N ARG A 243 -12.54 19.65 -11.87
CA ARG A 243 -12.78 18.65 -10.83
C ARG A 243 -12.89 17.21 -11.37
N LYS A 244 -13.48 17.02 -12.56
CA LYS A 244 -13.66 15.68 -13.16
C LYS A 244 -12.31 15.10 -13.57
N THR A 245 -11.48 15.91 -14.20
CA THR A 245 -10.11 15.55 -14.59
C THR A 245 -9.25 15.24 -13.37
N ILE A 246 -9.32 16.07 -12.31
CA ILE A 246 -8.64 15.81 -11.05
C ILE A 246 -9.07 14.47 -10.46
N SER A 247 -10.38 14.21 -10.36
CA SER A 247 -10.90 12.95 -9.83
C SER A 247 -10.41 11.74 -10.65
N LYS A 248 -10.35 11.88 -11.96
CA LYS A 248 -9.86 10.86 -12.88
C LYS A 248 -8.35 10.61 -12.71
N TYR A 249 -7.56 11.67 -12.54
CA TYR A 249 -6.13 11.57 -12.32
C TYR A 249 -5.80 10.96 -10.96
N LEU A 250 -6.56 11.29 -9.91
CA LEU A 250 -6.44 10.64 -8.61
C LEU A 250 -6.73 9.14 -8.71
N SER A 251 -7.79 8.73 -9.43
CA SER A 251 -8.06 7.29 -9.62
C SER A 251 -6.93 6.59 -10.38
N TYR A 252 -6.24 7.25 -11.31
CA TYR A 252 -5.08 6.65 -11.98
C TYR A 252 -3.88 6.45 -11.06
N MET A 253 -3.68 7.37 -10.09
CA MET A 253 -2.64 7.21 -9.08
C MET A 253 -3.00 6.09 -8.09
N GLU A 254 -4.28 5.97 -7.72
CA GLU A 254 -4.79 4.86 -6.90
C GLU A 254 -4.65 3.52 -7.66
N ASP A 255 -5.02 3.48 -8.94
CA ASP A 255 -4.90 2.31 -9.81
C ASP A 255 -3.45 1.83 -9.99
N ALA A 256 -2.49 2.74 -9.95
CA ALA A 256 -1.06 2.41 -9.99
C ALA A 256 -0.46 2.08 -8.61
N PHE A 257 -1.28 2.01 -7.56
CA PHE A 257 -0.85 1.85 -6.17
C PHE A 257 0.17 2.90 -5.70
N LEU A 258 0.20 4.09 -6.33
CA LEU A 258 1.07 5.18 -5.88
C LEU A 258 0.55 5.82 -4.59
N ILE A 259 -0.76 6.01 -4.52
CA ILE A 259 -1.47 6.55 -3.37
C ILE A 259 -2.63 5.66 -2.97
N GLU A 260 -3.01 5.75 -1.72
CA GLU A 260 -4.21 5.14 -1.19
C GLU A 260 -5.07 6.20 -0.51
N LYS A 261 -6.38 6.14 -0.75
CA LYS A 261 -7.36 7.07 -0.21
C LYS A 261 -7.89 6.58 1.12
N SER A 262 -7.77 7.40 2.16
CA SER A 262 -8.41 7.20 3.46
C SER A 262 -9.61 8.13 3.61
N MET A 263 -10.78 7.56 3.86
CA MET A 263 -12.03 8.31 3.95
C MET A 263 -12.25 8.88 5.34
N ARG A 264 -13.04 9.97 5.43
CA ARG A 264 -13.44 10.52 6.72
C ARG A 264 -14.63 9.78 7.30
N TYR A 265 -14.48 9.34 8.53
CA TYR A 265 -15.48 8.62 9.30
C TYR A 265 -15.91 9.43 10.52
N ASP A 266 -17.21 9.76 10.60
CA ASP A 266 -17.82 10.36 11.79
C ASP A 266 -17.98 9.28 12.88
N ILE A 267 -17.15 9.35 13.92
CA ILE A 267 -17.09 8.34 14.96
C ILE A 267 -18.43 8.28 15.76
N LYS A 268 -19.00 9.44 16.08
CA LYS A 268 -20.28 9.53 16.82
C LYS A 268 -21.49 9.22 15.94
N GLY A 269 -21.50 9.74 14.72
CA GLY A 269 -22.58 9.52 13.75
C GLY A 269 -22.51 8.14 13.09
N ARG A 270 -21.42 7.40 13.23
CA ARG A 270 -21.16 6.08 12.64
C ARG A 270 -21.40 6.04 11.13
N LYS A 271 -20.94 7.08 10.42
CA LYS A 271 -21.16 7.25 8.97
C LYS A 271 -19.95 7.86 8.30
N TYR A 272 -19.78 7.56 7.02
CA TYR A 272 -18.77 8.20 6.19
C TYR A 272 -19.17 9.63 5.81
N ILE A 273 -18.19 10.53 5.84
CA ILE A 273 -18.34 11.93 5.44
C ILE A 273 -17.63 12.11 4.10
N GLY A 274 -18.40 12.19 3.01
CA GLY A 274 -17.90 12.11 1.64
C GLY A 274 -17.15 13.32 1.08
N THR A 275 -16.81 14.35 1.88
CA THR A 275 -16.33 15.63 1.33
C THR A 275 -14.82 15.83 1.32
N LEU A 276 -14.10 15.27 2.29
CA LEU A 276 -12.64 15.38 2.42
C LEU A 276 -12.06 14.00 2.68
N SER A 277 -10.87 13.75 2.14
CA SER A 277 -10.13 12.52 2.37
C SER A 277 -8.66 12.85 2.58
N LYS A 278 -7.91 11.97 3.23
CA LYS A 278 -6.46 12.01 3.17
C LYS A 278 -5.97 11.01 2.12
N TYR A 279 -4.81 11.29 1.56
CA TYR A 279 -4.15 10.39 0.62
C TYR A 279 -2.74 10.10 1.14
N TYR A 280 -2.40 8.81 1.17
CA TYR A 280 -1.12 8.33 1.66
C TYR A 280 -0.37 7.66 0.51
N PHE A 281 0.92 7.96 0.38
CA PHE A 281 1.78 7.30 -0.59
C PHE A 281 2.16 5.91 -0.11
N GLN A 282 2.11 4.91 -0.99
CA GLN A 282 2.55 3.56 -0.62
C GLN A 282 4.06 3.47 -0.42
N ASP A 283 4.84 4.32 -1.11
CA ASP A 283 6.28 4.44 -0.87
C ASP A 283 6.69 5.90 -0.66
N ILE A 284 7.33 6.17 0.47
CA ILE A 284 7.78 7.51 0.85
C ILE A 284 8.94 7.98 -0.01
N GLY A 285 9.82 7.09 -0.44
CA GLY A 285 10.95 7.45 -1.31
C GLY A 285 10.49 7.98 -2.67
N LEU A 286 9.46 7.37 -3.25
CA LEU A 286 8.83 7.87 -4.48
C LEU A 286 8.17 9.24 -4.27
N ARG A 287 7.47 9.42 -3.13
CA ARG A 287 6.89 10.72 -2.76
C ARG A 287 7.97 11.80 -2.65
N ASN A 288 9.07 11.51 -1.98
CA ASN A 288 10.17 12.44 -1.79
C ASN A 288 10.88 12.76 -3.12
N ALA A 289 11.04 11.78 -3.99
CA ALA A 289 11.62 11.95 -5.32
C ALA A 289 10.78 12.90 -6.20
N LEU A 290 9.44 12.83 -6.14
CA LEU A 290 8.51 13.75 -6.81
C LEU A 290 8.79 15.21 -6.45
N LEU A 291 9.20 15.48 -5.22
CA LEU A 291 9.52 16.80 -4.69
C LEU A 291 11.01 17.10 -4.75
N ASN A 292 11.82 16.32 -5.44
CA ASN A 292 13.28 16.44 -5.48
C ASN A 292 13.91 16.47 -4.07
N PHE A 293 13.33 15.74 -3.11
CA PHE A 293 13.77 15.67 -1.71
C PHE A 293 13.78 17.02 -0.98
N ARG A 294 12.95 17.99 -1.39
CA ARG A 294 12.89 19.33 -0.78
C ARG A 294 12.04 19.40 0.48
N GLN A 295 11.10 18.48 0.64
CA GLN A 295 10.14 18.46 1.75
C GLN A 295 10.19 17.09 2.45
N VAL A 296 11.31 16.83 3.12
CA VAL A 296 11.51 15.59 3.90
C VAL A 296 11.28 15.92 5.38
N GLU A 297 10.04 16.31 5.70
CA GLU A 297 9.63 16.67 7.05
C GLU A 297 9.11 15.43 7.76
N GLU A 298 9.85 14.97 8.77
CA GLU A 298 9.62 13.71 9.47
C GLU A 298 8.21 13.57 10.04
N ASN A 299 7.61 14.67 10.56
CA ASN A 299 6.28 14.66 11.17
C ASN A 299 5.17 14.17 10.21
N HIS A 300 5.09 14.75 9.01
CA HIS A 300 4.08 14.35 8.01
C HIS A 300 4.36 12.97 7.41
N ILE A 301 5.66 12.65 7.25
CA ILE A 301 6.08 11.35 6.74
C ILE A 301 5.77 10.25 7.76
N MET A 302 5.98 10.50 9.05
CA MET A 302 5.67 9.57 10.14
C MET A 302 4.20 9.12 10.09
N GLU A 303 3.26 10.06 9.89
CA GLU A 303 1.84 9.74 9.75
C GLU A 303 1.60 8.79 8.57
N ASN A 304 2.22 9.05 7.41
CA ASN A 304 2.08 8.16 6.24
C ASN A 304 2.68 6.76 6.49
N VAL A 305 3.81 6.68 7.17
CA VAL A 305 4.43 5.37 7.50
C VAL A 305 3.56 4.59 8.47
N ILE A 306 2.97 5.24 9.49
CA ILE A 306 2.02 4.60 10.40
C ILE A 306 0.80 4.09 9.64
N TYR A 307 0.26 4.86 8.70
CA TYR A 307 -0.84 4.43 7.84
C TYR A 307 -0.47 3.14 7.07
N ASN A 308 0.67 3.15 6.38
CA ASN A 308 1.14 2.00 5.60
C ASN A 308 1.35 0.77 6.48
N GLU A 309 1.90 0.94 7.69
CA GLU A 309 2.09 -0.15 8.65
C GLU A 309 0.75 -0.74 9.13
N LEU A 310 -0.26 0.10 9.40
CA LEU A 310 -1.61 -0.36 9.76
C LEU A 310 -2.25 -1.15 8.60
N ARG A 311 -2.09 -0.66 7.37
CA ARG A 311 -2.59 -1.36 6.18
C ARG A 311 -1.90 -2.71 5.98
N LEU A 312 -0.58 -2.76 6.14
CA LEU A 312 0.21 -3.99 6.07
C LEU A 312 -0.26 -5.03 7.09
N ARG A 313 -0.62 -4.59 8.31
CA ARG A 313 -1.19 -5.44 9.36
C ARG A 313 -2.63 -5.89 9.09
N GLY A 314 -3.23 -5.49 7.95
CA GLY A 314 -4.56 -5.91 7.53
C GLY A 314 -5.71 -5.03 8.04
N PHE A 315 -5.44 -3.88 8.68
CA PHE A 315 -6.50 -2.96 9.10
C PHE A 315 -7.09 -2.19 7.93
N CYS A 316 -8.41 -2.02 7.93
CA CYS A 316 -9.08 -0.95 7.19
C CYS A 316 -8.90 0.34 7.98
N VAL A 317 -8.34 1.38 7.34
CA VAL A 317 -7.93 2.60 8.04
C VAL A 317 -8.65 3.83 7.47
N ASP A 318 -9.41 4.49 8.32
CA ASP A 318 -10.13 5.73 8.02
C ASP A 318 -9.59 6.89 8.85
N VAL A 319 -9.85 8.13 8.42
CA VAL A 319 -9.63 9.35 9.22
C VAL A 319 -10.82 9.58 10.11
N GLY A 320 -10.61 9.60 11.43
CA GLY A 320 -11.69 9.81 12.40
C GLY A 320 -12.08 11.29 12.53
N MET A 321 -13.37 11.54 12.72
CA MET A 321 -13.90 12.87 13.04
C MET A 321 -14.79 12.82 14.26
N VAL A 322 -14.57 13.75 15.20
CA VAL A 322 -15.37 13.91 16.42
C VAL A 322 -15.81 15.37 16.54
N GLU A 323 -17.09 15.60 16.84
CA GLU A 323 -17.57 16.94 17.18
C GLU A 323 -17.24 17.30 18.63
N ALA A 324 -16.54 18.40 18.83
CA ALA A 324 -16.42 19.08 20.10
C ALA A 324 -17.36 20.29 20.13
N ARG A 325 -18.29 20.32 21.10
CA ARG A 325 -19.19 21.46 21.32
C ARG A 325 -18.62 22.30 22.47
N THR A 326 -18.31 23.55 22.17
CA THR A 326 -18.10 24.59 23.17
C THR A 326 -19.36 25.45 23.26
N ALA A 327 -19.49 26.26 24.29
CA ALA A 327 -20.64 27.15 24.46
C ALA A 327 -20.85 28.14 23.30
N LYS A 328 -19.80 28.37 22.49
CA LYS A 328 -19.78 29.37 21.39
C LYS A 328 -19.65 28.76 20.01
N GLU A 329 -19.08 27.56 19.85
CA GLU A 329 -18.77 26.99 18.52
C GLU A 329 -18.84 25.46 18.51
N ARG A 330 -19.18 24.92 17.33
CA ARG A 330 -18.97 23.51 17.00
C ARG A 330 -17.64 23.39 16.28
N LYS A 331 -16.69 22.71 16.91
CA LYS A 331 -15.37 22.39 16.33
C LYS A 331 -15.31 20.92 15.97
N GLN A 332 -14.85 20.60 14.76
CA GLN A 332 -14.53 19.23 14.38
C GLN A 332 -13.07 18.96 14.78
N LEU A 333 -12.86 17.89 15.54
CA LEU A 333 -11.54 17.38 15.90
C LEU A 333 -11.26 16.14 15.06
N GLU A 334 -10.05 16.03 14.57
CA GLU A 334 -9.59 14.89 13.77
C GLU A 334 -8.91 13.86 14.68
N VAL A 335 -9.15 12.59 14.37
CA VAL A 335 -8.36 11.45 14.86
C VAL A 335 -7.64 10.89 13.64
N ASP A 336 -6.33 10.82 13.68
CA ASP A 336 -5.53 10.51 12.50
C ASP A 336 -5.96 9.19 11.88
N PHE A 337 -6.18 8.15 12.72
CA PHE A 337 -6.59 6.85 12.22
C PHE A 337 -7.69 6.20 13.07
N VAL A 338 -8.69 5.66 12.37
CA VAL A 338 -9.64 4.68 12.88
C VAL A 338 -9.32 3.37 12.21
N ALA A 339 -8.59 2.49 12.89
CA ALA A 339 -8.15 1.21 12.36
C ALA A 339 -9.12 0.09 12.75
N ASN A 340 -9.75 -0.54 11.77
CA ASN A 340 -10.75 -1.61 11.97
C ASN A 340 -10.27 -2.92 11.36
N MET A 341 -10.43 -4.03 12.08
CA MET A 341 -10.20 -5.38 11.57
C MET A 341 -11.13 -6.35 12.31
N ALA A 342 -12.10 -6.91 11.60
CA ALA A 342 -13.16 -7.76 12.16
C ALA A 342 -13.90 -7.03 13.31
N ASP A 343 -13.86 -7.54 14.54
CA ASP A 343 -14.45 -6.96 15.76
C ASP A 343 -13.53 -5.98 16.50
N ARG A 344 -12.28 -5.85 16.06
CA ARG A 344 -11.26 -4.96 16.66
C ARG A 344 -11.31 -3.58 16.05
N ARG A 345 -11.27 -2.56 16.90
CA ARG A 345 -11.16 -1.16 16.52
C ARG A 345 -10.16 -0.44 17.42
N TYR A 346 -9.34 0.40 16.79
CA TYR A 346 -8.37 1.25 17.48
C TYR A 346 -8.51 2.68 17.00
N TYR A 347 -8.44 3.65 17.91
CA TYR A 347 -8.31 5.06 17.60
C TYR A 347 -6.87 5.47 17.84
N ILE A 348 -6.21 5.96 16.81
CA ILE A 348 -4.77 6.17 16.84
C ILE A 348 -4.46 7.62 16.45
N GLN A 349 -3.63 8.26 17.28
CA GLN A 349 -3.09 9.59 17.02
C GLN A 349 -1.59 9.49 16.79
N SER A 350 -1.08 10.16 15.75
CA SER A 350 0.33 10.30 15.44
C SER A 350 0.85 11.62 16.03
N ALA A 351 1.63 11.55 17.10
CA ALA A 351 2.18 12.73 17.78
C ALA A 351 3.70 12.80 17.60
N PHE A 352 4.17 13.79 16.84
CA PHE A 352 5.61 13.97 16.63
C PHE A 352 6.35 14.27 17.94
N ALA A 353 5.82 15.18 18.74
CA ALA A 353 6.33 15.50 20.07
C ALA A 353 5.22 16.02 20.98
N MET A 354 5.32 15.72 22.27
CA MET A 354 4.44 16.27 23.32
C MET A 354 5.33 16.88 24.43
N PRO A 355 5.99 18.02 24.16
CA PRO A 355 7.01 18.58 25.06
C PRO A 355 6.44 19.15 26.36
N ASP A 356 5.15 19.50 26.36
CA ASP A 356 4.46 20.12 27.48
C ASP A 356 3.01 19.61 27.61
N ASP A 357 2.34 19.97 28.69
CA ASP A 357 0.98 19.58 28.99
C ASP A 357 -0.04 20.18 28.01
N ASP A 358 0.18 21.39 27.50
CA ASP A 358 -0.70 22.05 26.53
C ASP A 358 -0.70 21.29 25.20
N LYS A 359 0.47 20.90 24.72
CA LYS A 359 0.60 20.10 23.51
C LYS A 359 0.01 18.70 23.68
N ARG A 360 0.24 18.09 24.86
CA ARG A 360 -0.39 16.80 25.21
C ARG A 360 -1.92 16.89 25.22
N GLU A 361 -2.48 17.95 25.84
CA GLU A 361 -3.92 18.20 25.83
C GLU A 361 -4.48 18.34 24.40
N GLN A 362 -3.75 19.05 23.54
CA GLN A 362 -4.14 19.23 22.14
C GLN A 362 -4.17 17.90 21.38
N GLU A 363 -3.13 17.07 21.50
CA GLU A 363 -3.06 15.75 20.83
C GLU A 363 -4.11 14.77 21.39
N CYS A 364 -4.41 14.83 22.68
CA CYS A 364 -5.41 13.98 23.32
C CYS A 364 -6.86 14.47 23.14
N ALA A 365 -7.07 15.70 22.70
CA ALA A 365 -8.39 16.36 22.69
C ALA A 365 -9.44 15.60 21.88
N SER A 366 -9.08 15.05 20.73
CA SER A 366 -9.98 14.24 19.91
C SER A 366 -10.35 12.93 20.58
N LEU A 367 -9.37 12.21 21.11
CA LEU A 367 -9.53 10.90 21.75
C LEU A 367 -10.37 10.99 23.05
N LYS A 368 -10.23 12.09 23.83
CA LYS A 368 -11.05 12.36 25.02
C LYS A 368 -12.53 12.54 24.71
N LYS A 369 -12.90 12.86 23.47
CA LYS A 369 -14.31 13.06 23.05
C LYS A 369 -14.99 11.78 22.55
N ILE A 370 -14.28 10.68 22.53
CA ILE A 370 -14.80 9.37 22.13
C ILE A 370 -15.24 8.61 23.38
N ASP A 371 -16.55 8.32 23.48
CA ASP A 371 -17.18 7.72 24.66
C ASP A 371 -17.42 6.20 24.50
N ASP A 372 -16.61 5.51 23.72
CA ASP A 372 -16.69 4.06 23.57
C ASP A 372 -15.50 3.35 24.25
N SER A 373 -15.58 2.03 24.35
CA SER A 373 -14.60 1.18 25.02
C SER A 373 -13.43 0.73 24.14
N PHE A 374 -13.38 1.16 22.88
CA PHE A 374 -12.29 0.79 22.01
C PHE A 374 -10.97 1.45 22.42
N LYS A 375 -9.88 0.75 22.14
CA LYS A 375 -8.55 1.19 22.56
C LYS A 375 -8.13 2.47 21.86
N LYS A 376 -7.51 3.37 22.62
CA LYS A 376 -7.00 4.66 22.17
C LYS A 376 -5.48 4.64 22.32
N ILE A 377 -4.77 4.87 21.23
CA ILE A 377 -3.31 4.75 21.14
C ILE A 377 -2.73 6.08 20.66
N ILE A 378 -1.65 6.51 21.27
CA ILE A 378 -0.85 7.64 20.82
C ILE A 378 0.54 7.11 20.45
N ILE A 379 0.92 7.25 19.19
CA ILE A 379 2.24 6.86 18.69
C ILE A 379 3.11 8.10 18.69
N MET A 380 4.15 8.10 19.52
CA MET A 380 5.12 9.19 19.61
C MET A 380 6.38 8.89 18.82
N ARG A 381 6.96 9.92 18.23
CA ARG A 381 8.25 9.78 17.52
C ARG A 381 9.37 9.29 18.46
N ASP A 382 9.33 9.70 19.70
CA ASP A 382 10.37 9.42 20.68
C ASP A 382 10.40 7.95 21.10
N ASP A 383 11.59 7.46 21.44
CA ASP A 383 11.82 6.11 21.94
C ASP A 383 11.49 6.05 23.44
N ILE A 384 10.24 5.83 23.74
CA ILE A 384 9.71 5.78 25.12
C ILE A 384 9.27 4.35 25.46
N LYS A 385 9.38 3.99 26.73
CA LYS A 385 8.75 2.76 27.21
C LYS A 385 7.22 2.92 27.14
N PRO A 386 6.52 1.94 26.56
CA PRO A 386 5.06 1.98 26.49
C PRO A 386 4.41 2.06 27.87
N TYR A 387 3.39 2.91 28.00
CA TYR A 387 2.63 3.07 29.25
C TYR A 387 1.19 3.52 28.99
N HIS A 388 0.33 3.39 30.00
CA HIS A 388 -1.00 4.01 29.97
C HIS A 388 -0.96 5.34 30.72
N ASP A 389 -1.53 6.39 30.10
CA ASP A 389 -1.67 7.69 30.76
C ASP A 389 -2.86 7.73 31.72
N ASN A 390 -3.06 8.86 32.40
CA ASN A 390 -4.17 9.05 33.36
C ASN A 390 -5.56 8.98 32.71
N ASN A 391 -5.68 9.09 31.38
CA ASN A 391 -6.91 8.94 30.64
C ASN A 391 -7.14 7.48 30.16
N GLY A 392 -6.21 6.56 30.45
CA GLY A 392 -6.21 5.19 29.97
C GLY A 392 -5.75 5.04 28.51
N PHE A 393 -5.16 6.06 27.92
CA PHE A 393 -4.62 5.97 26.55
C PHE A 393 -3.28 5.24 26.59
N TYR A 394 -3.08 4.35 25.61
CA TYR A 394 -1.81 3.67 25.46
C TYR A 394 -0.83 4.54 24.67
N ILE A 395 0.27 4.90 25.30
CA ILE A 395 1.32 5.72 24.72
C ILE A 395 2.48 4.80 24.35
N VAL A 396 2.93 4.87 23.09
CA VAL A 396 4.01 4.01 22.58
C VAL A 396 4.94 4.78 21.66
N GLY A 397 6.22 4.43 21.69
CA GLY A 397 7.21 4.99 20.77
C GLY A 397 7.06 4.41 19.35
N LEU A 398 7.39 5.22 18.34
CA LEU A 398 7.31 4.84 16.93
C LEU A 398 8.11 3.57 16.62
N MET A 399 9.33 3.48 17.17
CA MET A 399 10.19 2.31 16.94
C MET A 399 9.56 1.02 17.48
N ASP A 400 9.00 1.07 18.69
CA ASP A 400 8.28 -0.07 19.26
C ASP A 400 7.05 -0.45 18.43
N PHE A 401 6.30 0.54 17.96
CA PHE A 401 5.15 0.31 17.08
C PHE A 401 5.57 -0.37 15.78
N LEU A 402 6.61 0.13 15.09
CA LEU A 402 7.04 -0.38 13.80
C LEU A 402 7.73 -1.75 13.91
N LEU A 403 8.50 -2.01 14.98
CA LEU A 403 9.30 -3.24 15.12
C LEU A 403 8.55 -4.39 15.80
N LYS A 404 7.42 -4.13 16.46
CA LYS A 404 6.61 -5.14 17.16
C LYS A 404 5.24 -5.28 16.49
N PRO A 405 5.09 -6.15 15.48
CA PRO A 405 3.83 -6.29 14.74
C PRO A 405 2.65 -6.67 15.63
N ASP A 406 2.88 -7.50 16.67
CA ASP A 406 1.82 -8.00 17.58
C ASP A 406 1.47 -7.02 18.71
N LEU A 407 2.08 -5.84 18.76
CA LEU A 407 1.90 -4.87 19.85
C LEU A 407 0.43 -4.50 20.05
N MET A 408 -0.33 -4.33 18.98
CA MET A 408 -1.75 -3.97 19.07
C MET A 408 -2.64 -5.14 19.52
N GLU A 409 -2.19 -6.38 19.35
CA GLU A 409 -2.92 -7.57 19.77
C GLU A 409 -2.77 -7.85 21.28
N GLN A 410 -1.71 -7.33 21.88
CA GLN A 410 -1.41 -7.46 23.31
C GLN A 410 -2.14 -6.43 24.18
N LEU A 411 -2.84 -5.48 23.59
CA LEU A 411 -3.63 -4.45 24.24
C LEU A 411 -5.06 -4.94 24.46
#